data_5e699fe74b320b0b7ce59c3281edde86
#
_entry.id   5e699fe74b320b0b7ce59c3281edde86
#
_cell.length_a   1.000
_cell.length_b   1.000
_cell.length_c   1.000
_cell.angle_alpha   90.00
_cell.angle_beta   90.00
_cell.angle_gamma   90.00
#
_symmetry.space_group_name_H-M   'P 1'
#
loop_
_entity.id
_entity.type
_entity.pdbx_description
1 polymer ?
#
loop_
_entity_poly.entity_id
_entity_poly.type
_entity_poly.pdbx_seq_one_letter_code
_entity_poly.pdbx_strand_id
1 'polypeptide(L)'
;MSNKTTAGDPATQALATLDILGLEYEILECDPDLADTAVFCEHYNIPLSVSATVIVAAGKSDPRQYAACVLLATTRLDVNKSVRKRMGVKKCSFASAEETRDLTGMEIGGVTAVGLPDSLPLWVDSRVMLPDYVILGGGSRSIKIKVSPQIFHSTPNTTIIEDLALDPR
;
A
#
# COMPACT_ATOMS: atom_id res chain seq x y z
N MET A 1 1.97 -9.02 29.67
CA MET A 1 1.81 -9.06 29.01
C MET A 1 1.53 -8.91 27.94
N SER A 2 1.38 -8.80 27.64
CA SER A 2 0.97 -8.69 26.72
C SER A 2 1.31 -8.73 25.55
N ASN A 3 1.91 -9.02 25.20
CA ASN A 3 2.54 -9.26 24.16
C ASN A 3 1.90 -10.12 23.25
N LYS A 4 1.00 -10.67 23.48
CA LYS A 4 0.30 -11.50 22.61
C LYS A 4 -0.18 -10.79 21.42
N THR A 5 -0.24 -9.52 21.47
CA THR A 5 -0.72 -8.80 20.35
C THR A 5 0.30 -8.66 19.26
N THR A 6 1.56 -8.86 19.54
CA THR A 6 2.57 -8.59 18.54
C THR A 6 2.48 -9.53 17.36
N ALA A 7 2.10 -10.78 17.56
CA ALA A 7 2.04 -11.74 16.47
C ALA A 7 1.00 -11.34 15.42
N GLY A 8 -0.09 -10.71 15.85
CA GLY A 8 -1.14 -10.29 14.93
C GLY A 8 -1.08 -8.83 14.52
N ASP A 9 -0.11 -8.08 15.04
CA ASP A 9 0.01 -6.67 14.73
C ASP A 9 0.52 -6.46 13.31
N PRO A 10 -0.21 -5.70 12.46
CA PRO A 10 0.20 -5.51 11.07
C PRO A 10 1.58 -4.89 10.91
N ALA A 11 1.94 -3.94 11.76
CA ALA A 11 3.27 -3.32 11.67
C ALA A 11 4.35 -4.34 11.98
N THR A 12 4.16 -5.16 12.99
CA THR A 12 5.10 -6.21 13.34
C THR A 12 5.22 -7.23 12.20
N GLN A 13 4.10 -7.60 11.59
CA GLN A 13 4.11 -8.54 10.46
C GLN A 13 4.84 -7.96 9.26
N ALA A 14 4.64 -6.67 8.97
CA ALA A 14 5.30 -6.01 7.84
C ALA A 14 6.81 -6.02 8.02
N LEU A 15 7.28 -5.65 9.20
CA LEU A 15 8.72 -5.62 9.49
C LEU A 15 9.32 -7.02 9.46
N ALA A 16 8.61 -8.01 10.00
CA ALA A 16 9.07 -9.40 9.96
C ALA A 16 9.18 -9.90 8.52
N THR A 17 8.25 -9.51 7.66
CA THR A 17 8.29 -9.89 6.25
C THR A 17 9.50 -9.27 5.55
N LEU A 18 9.80 -8.01 5.83
CA LEU A 18 10.98 -7.36 5.27
C LEU A 18 12.26 -8.06 5.72
N ASP A 19 12.33 -8.45 6.98
CA ASP A 19 13.47 -9.17 7.51
C ASP A 19 13.67 -10.53 6.80
N ILE A 20 12.58 -11.23 6.57
CA ILE A 20 12.61 -12.52 5.87
C ILE A 20 13.08 -12.34 4.43
N LEU A 21 12.67 -11.26 3.77
CA LEU A 21 13.09 -10.98 2.40
C LEU A 21 14.55 -10.52 2.32
N GLY A 22 15.16 -10.22 3.46
CA GLY A 22 16.56 -9.81 3.52
C GLY A 22 16.82 -8.43 2.97
N LEU A 23 15.84 -7.56 2.98
CA LEU A 23 15.94 -6.22 2.41
C LEU A 23 16.19 -5.19 3.49
N GLU A 24 17.01 -4.20 3.16
CA GLU A 24 17.28 -3.10 4.09
C GLU A 24 16.12 -2.12 4.06
N TYR A 25 15.81 -1.57 5.20
CA TYR A 25 14.73 -0.59 5.32
C TYR A 25 14.98 0.31 6.52
N GLU A 26 14.34 1.47 6.54
CA GLU A 26 14.37 2.37 7.68
C GLU A 26 12.94 2.59 8.16
N ILE A 27 12.78 2.70 9.47
CA ILE A 27 11.49 3.01 10.07
C ILE A 27 11.46 4.50 10.35
N LEU A 28 10.40 5.17 9.89
CA LEU A 28 10.15 6.58 10.15
C LEU A 28 8.96 6.68 11.09
N GLU A 29 9.16 7.31 12.25
CA GLU A 29 8.07 7.50 13.18
C GLU A 29 7.14 8.58 12.67
N CYS A 30 5.86 8.44 12.94
CA CYS A 30 4.83 9.32 12.42
C CYS A 30 3.77 9.55 13.48
N ASP A 31 3.32 10.80 13.61
CA ASP A 31 2.16 11.10 14.43
C ASP A 31 0.94 10.47 13.76
N PRO A 32 0.16 9.64 14.46
CA PRO A 32 -0.99 8.99 13.84
C PRO A 32 -2.00 9.96 13.21
N ASP A 33 -2.11 11.16 13.75
CA ASP A 33 -3.02 12.18 13.20
C ASP A 33 -2.51 12.76 11.89
N LEU A 34 -1.26 12.52 11.55
CA LEU A 34 -0.60 13.06 10.36
C LEU A 34 -0.21 11.95 9.36
N ALA A 35 -0.82 10.76 9.47
CA ALA A 35 -0.39 9.61 8.69
C ALA A 35 -0.88 9.61 7.24
N ASP A 36 -1.93 10.36 6.93
CA ASP A 36 -2.41 10.42 5.54
C ASP A 36 -1.34 11.03 4.65
N THR A 37 -1.17 10.46 3.47
CA THR A 37 -0.01 10.73 2.62
C THR A 37 0.31 12.21 2.42
N ALA A 38 -0.69 13.00 2.00
CA ALA A 38 -0.45 14.41 1.71
C ALA A 38 -0.04 15.19 2.98
N VAL A 39 -0.71 14.91 4.09
CA VAL A 39 -0.43 15.56 5.36
C VAL A 39 0.94 15.16 5.86
N PHE A 40 1.25 13.87 5.78
CA PHE A 40 2.55 13.34 6.20
C PHE A 40 3.68 13.99 5.41
N CYS A 41 3.55 14.02 4.09
CA CYS A 41 4.60 14.58 3.23
C CYS A 41 4.83 16.06 3.53
N GLU A 42 3.75 16.82 3.75
CA GLU A 42 3.88 18.23 4.05
C GLU A 42 4.53 18.45 5.41
N HIS A 43 4.06 17.75 6.43
CA HIS A 43 4.54 17.94 7.79
C HIS A 43 6.00 17.51 7.97
N TYR A 44 6.36 16.36 7.41
CA TYR A 44 7.70 15.79 7.60
C TYR A 44 8.66 16.13 6.46
N ASN A 45 8.20 16.99 5.53
CA ASN A 45 9.05 17.45 4.41
C ASN A 45 9.55 16.30 3.54
N ILE A 46 8.65 15.38 3.22
CA ILE A 46 8.95 14.23 2.36
C ILE A 46 8.38 14.53 0.97
N PRO A 47 9.18 14.39 -0.10
CA PRO A 47 8.66 14.63 -1.46
C PRO A 47 7.55 13.67 -1.81
N LEU A 48 6.48 14.19 -2.40
CA LEU A 48 5.39 13.35 -2.89
C LEU A 48 5.88 12.35 -3.94
N SER A 49 6.94 12.70 -4.65
CA SER A 49 7.48 11.87 -5.73
C SER A 49 8.14 10.58 -5.26
N VAL A 50 8.42 10.44 -3.98
CA VAL A 50 8.95 9.19 -3.42
C VAL A 50 7.98 8.55 -2.43
N SER A 51 6.84 9.16 -2.20
CA SER A 51 5.84 8.61 -1.30
C SER A 51 4.90 7.72 -2.09
N ALA A 52 4.79 6.45 -1.69
CA ALA A 52 3.89 5.51 -2.33
C ALA A 52 2.73 5.22 -1.40
N THR A 53 1.52 5.24 -1.94
CA THR A 53 0.33 4.98 -1.15
C THR A 53 -0.27 3.65 -1.60
N VAL A 54 -0.92 2.96 -0.67
CA VAL A 54 -1.60 1.70 -0.94
C VAL A 54 -3.09 1.93 -0.80
N ILE A 55 -3.82 1.66 -1.87
CA ILE A 55 -5.27 1.84 -1.91
C ILE A 55 -5.89 0.49 -2.27
N VAL A 56 -6.86 0.04 -1.49
CA VAL A 56 -7.59 -1.17 -1.82
C VAL A 56 -8.74 -0.81 -2.75
N ALA A 57 -8.79 -1.46 -3.90
CA ALA A 57 -9.87 -1.30 -4.87
C ALA A 57 -10.86 -2.44 -4.72
N ALA A 58 -12.14 -2.13 -4.91
CA ALA A 58 -13.21 -3.10 -4.75
C ALA A 58 -14.02 -3.19 -6.03
N GLY A 59 -14.13 -4.39 -6.58
CA GLY A 59 -14.88 -4.66 -7.80
C GLY A 59 -16.27 -5.17 -7.47
N LYS A 60 -17.26 -4.64 -8.16
CA LYS A 60 -18.65 -5.05 -7.95
C LYS A 60 -18.89 -6.38 -8.67
N SER A 61 -18.86 -7.46 -7.92
CA SER A 61 -19.11 -8.82 -8.41
C SER A 61 -19.57 -9.67 -7.24
N ASP A 62 -19.95 -10.89 -7.50
CA ASP A 62 -20.39 -11.84 -6.48
C ASP A 62 -19.61 -13.15 -6.67
N PRO A 63 -18.63 -13.44 -5.82
CA PRO A 63 -18.22 -12.63 -4.65
C PRO A 63 -17.48 -11.35 -5.07
N ARG A 64 -17.47 -10.37 -4.17
CA ARG A 64 -16.82 -9.09 -4.42
C ARG A 64 -15.31 -9.28 -4.52
N GLN A 65 -14.70 -8.69 -5.53
CA GLN A 65 -13.26 -8.81 -5.76
C GLN A 65 -12.51 -7.61 -5.21
N TYR A 66 -11.28 -7.83 -4.80
CA TYR A 66 -10.44 -6.77 -4.25
C TYR A 66 -9.01 -6.88 -4.78
N ALA A 67 -8.32 -5.75 -4.82
CA ALA A 67 -6.89 -5.72 -5.11
C ALA A 67 -6.28 -4.55 -4.36
N ALA A 68 -5.10 -4.75 -3.80
CA ALA A 68 -4.32 -3.65 -3.21
C ALA A 68 -3.49 -3.03 -4.32
N CYS A 69 -3.57 -1.71 -4.45
CA CYS A 69 -2.88 -0.98 -5.52
C CYS A 69 -1.88 -0.01 -4.91
N VAL A 70 -0.65 -0.04 -5.43
CA VAL A 70 0.45 0.83 -4.97
C VAL A 70 0.73 1.84 -6.05
N LEU A 71 0.75 3.12 -5.69
CA LEU A 71 0.99 4.20 -6.64
C LEU A 71 1.71 5.35 -5.93
N LEU A 72 2.43 6.15 -6.73
CA LEU A 72 3.08 7.34 -6.18
C LEU A 72 2.07 8.40 -5.84
N ALA A 73 2.35 9.16 -4.78
CA ALA A 73 1.47 10.23 -4.31
C ALA A 73 1.28 11.34 -5.36
N THR A 74 2.16 11.41 -6.35
CA THR A 74 2.06 12.37 -7.46
C THR A 74 1.08 11.92 -8.54
N THR A 75 0.46 10.75 -8.38
CA THR A 75 -0.45 10.18 -9.39
C THR A 75 -1.80 9.88 -8.75
N ARG A 76 -2.75 9.48 -9.57
CA ARG A 76 -4.07 9.03 -9.09
C ARG A 76 -4.40 7.67 -9.69
N LEU A 77 -5.06 6.84 -8.92
CA LEU A 77 -5.40 5.48 -9.36
C LEU A 77 -6.48 5.54 -10.44
N ASP A 78 -6.26 4.80 -11.54
CA ASP A 78 -7.24 4.72 -12.61
C ASP A 78 -8.24 3.60 -12.34
N VAL A 79 -9.14 3.84 -11.40
CA VAL A 79 -10.12 2.85 -10.94
C VAL A 79 -11.10 2.48 -12.05
N ASN A 80 -11.55 3.47 -12.81
CA ASN A 80 -12.63 3.29 -13.76
C ASN A 80 -12.23 2.58 -15.03
N LYS A 81 -10.93 2.51 -15.32
CA LYS A 81 -10.42 1.86 -16.53
C LYS A 81 -9.45 0.73 -16.20
N SER A 82 -8.25 1.10 -15.78
CA SER A 82 -7.16 0.13 -15.64
C SER A 82 -7.49 -0.93 -14.59
N VAL A 83 -7.89 -0.50 -13.39
CA VAL A 83 -8.21 -1.44 -12.31
C VAL A 83 -9.43 -2.26 -12.67
N ARG A 84 -10.48 -1.62 -13.16
CA ARG A 84 -11.73 -2.30 -13.53
C ARG A 84 -11.50 -3.37 -14.58
N LYS A 85 -10.73 -3.04 -15.62
CA LYS A 85 -10.44 -3.99 -16.71
C LYS A 85 -9.63 -5.17 -16.22
N ARG A 86 -8.61 -4.88 -15.42
CA ARG A 86 -7.74 -5.95 -14.90
C ARG A 86 -8.48 -6.87 -13.97
N MET A 87 -9.41 -6.33 -13.21
CA MET A 87 -10.25 -7.10 -12.31
C MET A 87 -11.34 -7.88 -13.06
N GLY A 88 -11.68 -7.44 -14.26
CA GLY A 88 -12.70 -8.09 -15.08
C GLY A 88 -14.12 -7.84 -14.60
N VAL A 89 -14.37 -6.67 -14.02
CA VAL A 89 -15.68 -6.32 -13.47
C VAL A 89 -16.28 -5.14 -14.22
N LYS A 90 -17.59 -4.97 -14.08
CA LYS A 90 -18.29 -3.86 -14.75
C LYS A 90 -18.12 -2.54 -14.01
N LYS A 91 -17.97 -2.58 -12.70
CA LYS A 91 -17.79 -1.39 -11.87
C LYS A 91 -16.73 -1.66 -10.81
N CYS A 92 -15.94 -0.64 -10.52
CA CYS A 92 -14.90 -0.72 -9.51
C CYS A 92 -14.83 0.62 -8.80
N SER A 93 -14.53 0.58 -7.50
CA SER A 93 -14.40 1.77 -6.68
C SER A 93 -13.31 1.56 -5.65
N PHE A 94 -13.02 2.59 -4.87
CA PHE A 94 -12.17 2.41 -3.70
C PHE A 94 -12.93 1.60 -2.66
N ALA A 95 -12.25 0.68 -2.00
CA ALA A 95 -12.85 -0.02 -0.87
C ALA A 95 -13.07 1.00 0.26
N SER A 96 -14.09 0.76 1.06
CA SER A 96 -14.35 1.61 2.22
C SER A 96 -13.25 1.40 3.28
N ALA A 97 -13.21 2.28 4.27
CA ALA A 97 -12.29 2.12 5.39
C ALA A 97 -12.55 0.80 6.12
N GLU A 98 -13.81 0.44 6.26
CA GLU A 98 -14.20 -0.81 6.91
C GLU A 98 -13.72 -2.03 6.11
N GLU A 99 -13.95 -2.02 4.79
CA GLU A 99 -13.50 -3.10 3.92
C GLU A 99 -11.99 -3.23 3.96
N THR A 100 -11.28 -2.10 3.92
CA THR A 100 -9.82 -2.09 3.97
C THR A 100 -9.34 -2.71 5.28
N ARG A 101 -9.94 -2.33 6.39
CA ARG A 101 -9.57 -2.87 7.70
C ARG A 101 -9.86 -4.36 7.79
N ASP A 102 -11.01 -4.79 7.28
CA ASP A 102 -11.39 -6.20 7.32
C ASP A 102 -10.44 -7.08 6.50
N LEU A 103 -9.97 -6.57 5.36
CA LEU A 103 -9.10 -7.31 4.46
C LEU A 103 -7.64 -7.31 4.91
N THR A 104 -7.17 -6.20 5.45
CA THR A 104 -5.74 -6.02 5.71
C THR A 104 -5.40 -5.97 7.20
N GLY A 105 -6.39 -5.72 8.05
CA GLY A 105 -6.14 -5.46 9.48
C GLY A 105 -5.57 -4.07 9.73
N MET A 106 -5.53 -3.20 8.73
CA MET A 106 -4.87 -1.91 8.82
C MET A 106 -5.82 -0.76 8.53
N GLU A 107 -5.49 0.40 9.11
CA GLU A 107 -6.25 1.63 8.89
C GLU A 107 -5.71 2.39 7.69
N ILE A 108 -6.58 3.10 6.99
CA ILE A 108 -6.17 3.99 5.91
C ILE A 108 -5.13 4.97 6.44
N GLY A 109 -4.08 5.22 5.67
CA GLY A 109 -2.94 6.01 6.11
C GLY A 109 -1.83 5.15 6.71
N GLY A 110 -2.15 3.93 7.14
CA GLY A 110 -1.18 2.98 7.67
C GLY A 110 -1.06 1.70 6.86
N VAL A 111 -1.84 1.57 5.78
CA VAL A 111 -1.81 0.34 4.98
C VAL A 111 -0.44 0.20 4.32
N THR A 112 0.18 -0.95 4.54
CA THR A 112 1.47 -1.27 3.91
C THR A 112 1.25 -2.23 2.75
N ALA A 113 2.23 -2.26 1.84
CA ALA A 113 2.24 -3.21 0.73
C ALA A 113 2.88 -4.54 1.12
N VAL A 114 3.42 -4.64 2.33
CA VAL A 114 4.21 -5.78 2.76
C VAL A 114 3.45 -6.58 3.80
N GLY A 115 3.44 -7.90 3.66
CA GLY A 115 2.76 -8.76 4.63
C GLY A 115 1.26 -8.81 4.47
N LEU A 116 0.75 -8.48 3.30
CA LEU A 116 -0.68 -8.58 3.01
C LEU A 116 -1.09 -10.05 2.84
N PRO A 117 -2.38 -10.38 3.04
CA PRO A 117 -2.83 -11.75 2.83
C PRO A 117 -2.54 -12.22 1.41
N ASP A 118 -2.16 -13.48 1.26
CA ASP A 118 -1.84 -14.05 -0.05
C ASP A 118 -3.03 -14.02 -1.01
N SER A 119 -4.24 -13.98 -0.48
CA SER A 119 -5.46 -13.95 -1.29
C SER A 119 -5.73 -12.57 -1.90
N LEU A 120 -5.02 -11.55 -1.44
CA LEU A 120 -5.21 -10.17 -1.92
C LEU A 120 -4.13 -9.85 -2.94
N PRO A 121 -4.47 -9.73 -4.24
CA PRO A 121 -3.46 -9.37 -5.25
C PRO A 121 -2.89 -7.99 -4.97
N LEU A 122 -1.60 -7.82 -5.23
CA LEU A 122 -0.91 -6.55 -5.10
C LEU A 122 -0.52 -6.07 -6.50
N TRP A 123 -1.09 -4.95 -6.91
CA TRP A 123 -0.80 -4.34 -8.21
C TRP A 123 -0.03 -3.05 -7.98
N VAL A 124 1.13 -2.94 -8.63
CA VAL A 124 2.06 -1.83 -8.43
C VAL A 124 2.18 -1.05 -9.73
N ASP A 125 1.86 0.23 -9.68
CA ASP A 125 2.05 1.10 -10.85
C ASP A 125 3.54 1.18 -11.16
N SER A 126 3.91 1.05 -12.43
CA SER A 126 5.31 0.96 -12.84
C SER A 126 6.15 2.16 -12.41
N ARG A 127 5.54 3.32 -12.23
CA ARG A 127 6.27 4.52 -11.79
C ARG A 127 6.81 4.40 -10.37
N VAL A 128 6.21 3.51 -9.55
CA VAL A 128 6.71 3.26 -8.19
C VAL A 128 8.12 2.68 -8.22
N MET A 129 8.48 2.02 -9.33
CA MET A 129 9.78 1.38 -9.47
C MET A 129 10.91 2.35 -9.88
N LEU A 130 10.58 3.61 -10.21
CA LEU A 130 11.57 4.56 -10.72
C LEU A 130 12.45 5.22 -9.65
N PRO A 131 11.92 5.63 -8.48
CA PRO A 131 12.76 6.26 -7.47
C PRO A 131 13.76 5.26 -6.87
N ASP A 132 14.86 5.79 -6.31
CA ASP A 132 15.84 4.95 -5.63
C ASP A 132 15.27 4.34 -4.34
N TYR A 133 14.32 5.02 -3.73
CA TYR A 133 13.61 4.53 -2.55
C TYR A 133 12.19 5.06 -2.57
N VAL A 134 11.31 4.38 -1.84
CA VAL A 134 9.95 4.84 -1.64
C VAL A 134 9.62 4.80 -0.16
N ILE A 135 8.67 5.66 0.23
CA ILE A 135 8.13 5.68 1.59
C ILE A 135 6.77 5.02 1.53
N LEU A 136 6.60 3.97 2.30
CA LEU A 136 5.35 3.19 2.35
C LEU A 136 4.72 3.29 3.73
N GLY A 137 3.42 3.05 3.80
CA GLY A 137 2.78 2.83 5.09
C GLY A 137 3.43 1.64 5.79
N GLY A 138 3.49 1.69 7.11
CA GLY A 138 4.18 0.69 7.91
C GLY A 138 3.30 -0.33 8.60
N GLY A 139 2.01 -0.36 8.27
CA GLY A 139 1.07 -1.30 8.90
C GLY A 139 0.30 -0.69 10.06
N SER A 140 0.69 0.48 10.51
CA SER A 140 -0.05 1.28 11.49
C SER A 140 0.10 2.74 11.12
N ARG A 141 -0.68 3.59 11.73
CA ARG A 141 -0.60 5.03 11.48
C ARG A 141 0.60 5.69 12.19
N SER A 142 1.34 4.92 12.97
CA SER A 142 2.45 5.44 13.78
C SER A 142 3.81 5.30 13.11
N ILE A 143 3.92 4.55 12.02
CA ILE A 143 5.21 4.38 11.33
C ILE A 143 5.03 4.37 9.81
N LYS A 144 6.08 4.80 9.14
CA LYS A 144 6.25 4.62 7.70
C LYS A 144 7.54 3.85 7.49
N ILE A 145 7.71 3.27 6.32
CA ILE A 145 8.89 2.48 5.98
C ILE A 145 9.54 3.07 4.74
N LYS A 146 10.83 3.34 4.84
CA LYS A 146 11.64 3.77 3.70
C LYS A 146 12.38 2.54 3.18
N VAL A 147 12.17 2.20 1.91
CA VAL A 147 12.69 0.96 1.36
C VAL A 147 12.87 1.10 -0.15
N SER A 148 13.75 0.27 -0.73
CA SER A 148 13.91 0.23 -2.18
C SER A 148 12.65 -0.36 -2.83
N PRO A 149 12.21 0.20 -3.98
CA PRO A 149 11.08 -0.40 -4.69
C PRO A 149 11.36 -1.81 -5.20
N GLN A 150 12.59 -2.26 -5.16
CA GLN A 150 12.94 -3.64 -5.55
C GLN A 150 12.20 -4.68 -4.70
N ILE A 151 11.70 -4.28 -3.54
CA ILE A 151 10.91 -5.20 -2.71
C ILE A 151 9.73 -5.78 -3.49
N PHE A 152 9.20 -5.04 -4.46
CA PHE A 152 8.05 -5.51 -5.23
C PHE A 152 8.37 -6.65 -6.19
N HIS A 153 9.65 -6.88 -6.47
CA HIS A 153 10.07 -8.06 -7.21
C HIS A 153 10.14 -9.32 -6.33
N SER A 154 10.18 -9.12 -5.02
CA SER A 154 10.29 -10.23 -4.05
C SER A 154 9.00 -10.50 -3.28
N THR A 155 8.00 -9.63 -3.43
CA THR A 155 6.72 -9.78 -2.71
C THR A 155 5.80 -10.72 -3.49
N PRO A 156 5.22 -11.74 -2.83
CA PRO A 156 4.35 -12.68 -3.54
C PRO A 156 3.05 -12.03 -4.02
N ASN A 157 2.47 -12.63 -5.04
CA ASN A 157 1.18 -12.22 -5.62
C ASN A 157 1.18 -10.76 -6.09
N THR A 158 2.33 -10.31 -6.62
CA THR A 158 2.54 -8.92 -7.02
C THR A 158 2.73 -8.83 -8.53
N THR A 159 2.06 -7.86 -9.15
CA THR A 159 2.20 -7.57 -10.58
C THR A 159 2.50 -6.08 -10.74
N ILE A 160 3.55 -5.78 -11.52
CA ILE A 160 3.90 -4.40 -11.85
C ILE A 160 3.17 -4.06 -13.16
N ILE A 161 2.43 -2.96 -13.15
CA ILE A 161 1.48 -2.63 -14.22
C ILE A 161 1.74 -1.21 -14.71
N GLU A 162 1.87 -1.06 -16.03
CA GLU A 162 1.97 0.26 -16.64
C GLU A 162 0.58 0.90 -16.65
N ASP A 163 0.55 2.18 -16.35
CA ASP A 163 -0.69 2.98 -16.40
C ASP A 163 -1.79 2.50 -15.45
N LEU A 164 -1.41 1.86 -14.37
CA LEU A 164 -2.36 1.57 -13.28
C LEU A 164 -2.82 2.90 -12.67
N ALA A 165 -1.91 3.84 -12.56
CA ALA A 165 -2.18 5.20 -12.10
C ALA A 165 -1.95 6.18 -13.24
N LEU A 166 -2.59 7.34 -13.13
CA LEU A 166 -2.53 8.40 -14.14
C LEU A 166 -1.93 9.65 -13.53
N ASP A 167 -1.50 10.56 -14.41
CA ASP A 167 -1.08 11.88 -13.97
C ASP A 167 -2.25 12.60 -13.31
N PRO A 168 -2.01 13.44 -12.30
CA PRO A 168 -3.08 14.22 -11.70
C PRO A 168 -3.61 15.24 -12.69
N ARG A 169 -4.87 15.63 -12.52
CA ARG A 169 -5.47 16.66 -13.36
C ARG A 169 -5.21 18.03 -12.82
#